data_f7b565191ec002a1df42f1fd4ac47cbf
#
_entry.id   f7b565191ec002a1df42f1fd4ac47cbf
#
_cell.length_a   1.000
_cell.length_b   1.000
_cell.length_c   1.000
_cell.angle_alpha   90.00
_cell.angle_beta   90.00
_cell.angle_gamma   90.00
#
_symmetry.space_group_name_H-M   'P 1'
#
loop_
_entity.id
_entity.type
_entity.pdbx_description
1 polymer ?
#
loop_
_entity_poly.entity_id
_entity_poly.type
_entity_poly.pdbx_seq_one_letter_code
_entity_poly.pdbx_strand_id
1 'polypeptide(L)'
;MFLSRIIIIFLFLCVSVLNAAEPFVTFISADAKLPLVTPQNRSFSIWCDDAEHRGVLLAVRNLQTDFEKVTTVKPELSNIAGKEVRIIIGSFDKSPLIRQLVKTGKLDGKELRGKNEKYIITTLHAPLEGLQGDVLLIAGSDKRGTIYGIYELSKQIGISPWYWWLDVPPVKHQAIYIKEGVYTDGEPAVKYRGIFINDEWPCMGGWTTEKFGGFNSKMYVHVYELLLRLKANFLWPAMWSAAFYADDPMNSPLADEMGIIIGTSHHEPMARNHQEYARNRKLYGEWNYQRNKEGVERFFREGIKRMNGKEEVITIAMRGDGDAPMGPDTDTHLLEDIVKGQRKIIADVTGKPACKTPQLWALYSEVLEYYDKGMKIPDDVMILLCDDNWGNVRRLPDLKDKRHPGGYGMYYHVDLHGAPRAYQWLNMTQIQHMWEQLYLTYSYGVDKMWILNVGDLKPNEFPVDFFLNMAWNPGHLTADNLQEYTCSFCKQQFGDNYAVEAARILNLYCKYAARVTAEMLDSQTYNLSSGEFKAVTDEFLALEAHAYRQFMTLPEELKDTYKELILFPVQLLHITRTILLFILIGLNL
;
A
#
# COMPACT_ATOMS: atom_id res chain seq x y z
N MET A 1 57.59 -39.61 -1.69
CA MET A 1 57.04 -39.19 -2.99
C MET A 1 55.56 -39.55 -3.03
N PHE A 2 54.72 -38.66 -2.53
CA PHE A 2 53.25 -38.76 -2.64
C PHE A 2 52.70 -37.36 -2.91
N LEU A 3 52.28 -37.13 -4.16
CA LEU A 3 51.56 -35.91 -4.57
C LEU A 3 50.11 -36.04 -4.14
N SER A 4 49.66 -35.17 -3.19
CA SER A 4 48.26 -34.95 -2.90
C SER A 4 47.70 -33.93 -3.89
N ARG A 5 46.80 -34.37 -4.75
CA ARG A 5 45.97 -33.48 -5.58
C ARG A 5 44.87 -32.88 -4.73
N ILE A 6 44.93 -31.58 -4.50
CA ILE A 6 43.83 -30.80 -3.94
C ILE A 6 42.89 -30.47 -5.10
N ILE A 7 41.69 -31.06 -5.10
CA ILE A 7 40.60 -30.70 -5.99
C ILE A 7 39.85 -29.54 -5.31
N ILE A 8 40.00 -28.33 -5.85
CA ILE A 8 39.19 -27.16 -5.46
C ILE A 8 37.86 -27.28 -6.22
N ILE A 9 36.81 -27.65 -5.50
CA ILE A 9 35.44 -27.59 -6.01
C ILE A 9 34.98 -26.15 -5.86
N PHE A 10 34.92 -25.41 -6.97
CA PHE A 10 34.20 -24.15 -7.04
C PHE A 10 32.69 -24.44 -7.04
N LEU A 11 32.05 -24.30 -5.88
CA LEU A 11 30.61 -24.20 -5.81
C LEU A 11 30.22 -22.83 -6.39
N PHE A 12 29.74 -22.82 -7.63
CA PHE A 12 28.97 -21.72 -8.16
C PHE A 12 27.62 -21.70 -7.41
N LEU A 13 27.54 -20.92 -6.35
CA LEU A 13 26.25 -20.46 -5.85
C LEU A 13 25.68 -19.53 -6.94
N CYS A 14 24.76 -20.03 -7.76
CA CYS A 14 23.83 -19.19 -8.48
C CYS A 14 22.95 -18.48 -7.43
N VAL A 15 23.39 -17.33 -6.96
CA VAL A 15 22.50 -16.36 -6.32
C VAL A 15 21.61 -15.87 -7.46
N SER A 16 20.40 -16.42 -7.53
CA SER A 16 19.33 -15.81 -8.32
C SER A 16 19.04 -14.46 -7.67
N VAL A 17 19.63 -13.42 -8.19
CA VAL A 17 19.23 -12.02 -7.90
C VAL A 17 17.80 -11.91 -8.41
N LEU A 18 16.84 -11.94 -7.49
CA LEU A 18 15.45 -11.58 -7.78
C LEU A 18 15.43 -10.07 -8.05
N ASN A 19 15.69 -9.69 -9.28
CA ASN A 19 15.57 -8.30 -9.72
C ASN A 19 14.08 -7.90 -9.72
N ALA A 20 13.80 -6.65 -9.36
CA ALA A 20 12.57 -5.98 -9.77
C ALA A 20 12.38 -6.17 -11.28
N ALA A 21 11.13 -6.23 -11.76
CA ALA A 21 10.88 -6.48 -13.18
C ALA A 21 11.75 -5.56 -14.04
N GLU A 22 12.63 -6.15 -14.83
CA GLU A 22 13.45 -5.37 -15.76
C GLU A 22 12.54 -4.55 -16.67
N PRO A 23 12.96 -3.34 -17.09
CA PRO A 23 12.18 -2.52 -18.01
C PRO A 23 11.93 -3.26 -19.33
N PHE A 24 10.68 -3.65 -19.57
CA PHE A 24 10.26 -4.28 -20.83
C PHE A 24 9.74 -3.26 -21.85
N VAL A 25 9.39 -2.06 -21.41
CA VAL A 25 9.06 -0.93 -22.28
C VAL A 25 10.34 -0.20 -22.68
N THR A 26 10.44 0.18 -23.94
CA THR A 26 11.51 1.03 -24.47
C THR A 26 10.93 2.08 -25.42
N PHE A 27 11.60 3.22 -25.52
CA PHE A 27 11.26 4.30 -26.44
C PHE A 27 12.23 4.37 -27.62
N ILE A 28 13.15 3.42 -27.70
CA ILE A 28 14.20 3.29 -28.73
C ILE A 28 13.86 2.09 -29.62
N SER A 29 13.70 2.32 -30.92
CA SER A 29 13.30 1.28 -31.87
C SER A 29 14.34 0.16 -32.06
N ALA A 30 15.62 0.43 -31.82
CA ALA A 30 16.70 -0.55 -31.97
C ALA A 30 16.58 -1.73 -30.96
N ASP A 31 15.97 -1.48 -29.80
CA ASP A 31 15.78 -2.47 -28.72
C ASP A 31 14.41 -3.17 -28.82
N ALA A 32 13.64 -2.89 -29.88
CA ALA A 32 12.24 -3.26 -29.97
C ALA A 32 12.03 -4.66 -30.57
N LYS A 33 11.17 -5.46 -29.89
CA LYS A 33 10.54 -6.66 -30.47
C LYS A 33 9.18 -6.31 -31.08
N LEU A 34 8.38 -5.53 -30.35
CA LEU A 34 7.00 -5.20 -30.73
C LEU A 34 6.79 -3.68 -30.66
N PRO A 35 6.51 -2.99 -31.78
CA PRO A 35 6.03 -1.62 -31.76
C PRO A 35 4.55 -1.57 -31.36
N LEU A 36 4.23 -0.87 -30.27
CA LEU A 36 2.84 -0.60 -29.86
C LEU A 36 2.33 0.70 -30.47
N VAL A 37 3.08 1.79 -30.34
CA VAL A 37 2.78 3.10 -30.92
C VAL A 37 4.02 3.59 -31.63
N THR A 38 3.86 4.07 -32.86
CA THR A 38 4.93 4.75 -33.62
C THR A 38 4.36 5.95 -34.36
N PRO A 39 5.18 6.90 -34.85
CA PRO A 39 4.68 7.99 -35.67
C PRO A 39 3.90 7.54 -36.91
N GLN A 40 4.23 6.35 -37.46
CA GLN A 40 3.61 5.77 -38.66
C GLN A 40 2.41 4.90 -38.35
N ASN A 41 2.33 4.32 -37.12
CA ASN A 41 1.21 3.49 -36.70
C ASN A 41 0.70 3.98 -35.34
N ARG A 42 -0.45 4.62 -35.36
CA ARG A 42 -1.10 5.23 -34.20
C ARG A 42 -2.44 4.59 -33.87
N SER A 43 -2.66 3.33 -34.32
CA SER A 43 -3.88 2.58 -34.04
C SER A 43 -3.54 1.16 -33.65
N PHE A 44 -4.12 0.67 -32.56
CA PHE A 44 -4.07 -0.73 -32.14
C PHE A 44 -5.22 -1.04 -31.18
N SER A 45 -5.46 -2.33 -30.94
CA SER A 45 -6.50 -2.81 -30.05
C SER A 45 -5.90 -3.59 -28.87
N ILE A 46 -6.59 -3.49 -27.74
CA ILE A 46 -6.37 -4.32 -26.53
C ILE A 46 -7.49 -5.37 -26.49
N TRP A 47 -7.12 -6.63 -26.51
CA TRP A 47 -8.09 -7.73 -26.38
C TRP A 47 -8.17 -8.21 -24.94
N CYS A 48 -9.34 -8.05 -24.35
CA CYS A 48 -9.73 -8.61 -23.06
C CYS A 48 -11.15 -9.19 -23.20
N ASP A 49 -11.36 -10.39 -22.67
CA ASP A 49 -12.65 -11.06 -22.73
C ASP A 49 -13.68 -10.34 -21.83
N ASP A 50 -14.90 -10.12 -22.33
CA ASP A 50 -15.98 -9.46 -21.57
C ASP A 50 -16.42 -10.27 -20.32
N ALA A 51 -16.13 -11.58 -20.30
CA ALA A 51 -16.39 -12.44 -19.15
C ALA A 51 -15.35 -12.33 -18.05
N GLU A 52 -14.30 -11.51 -18.23
CA GLU A 52 -13.24 -11.31 -17.24
C GLU A 52 -13.76 -10.66 -15.94
N HIS A 53 -12.97 -10.69 -14.88
CA HIS A 53 -13.28 -9.99 -13.62
C HIS A 53 -13.53 -8.50 -13.87
N ARG A 54 -14.55 -7.94 -13.24
CA ARG A 54 -14.89 -6.52 -13.37
C ARG A 54 -13.71 -5.59 -13.08
N GLY A 55 -12.92 -5.90 -12.02
CA GLY A 55 -11.75 -5.13 -11.67
C GLY A 55 -10.67 -5.16 -12.77
N VAL A 56 -10.51 -6.29 -13.47
CA VAL A 56 -9.62 -6.38 -14.63
C VAL A 56 -10.12 -5.49 -15.77
N LEU A 57 -11.43 -5.55 -16.09
CA LEU A 57 -12.02 -4.70 -17.12
C LEU A 57 -11.89 -3.19 -16.79
N LEU A 58 -12.00 -2.83 -15.53
CA LEU A 58 -11.75 -1.45 -15.08
C LEU A 58 -10.28 -1.05 -15.28
N ALA A 59 -9.34 -1.91 -14.89
CA ALA A 59 -7.90 -1.66 -15.09
C ALA A 59 -7.53 -1.57 -16.58
N VAL A 60 -8.16 -2.35 -17.45
CA VAL A 60 -7.99 -2.24 -18.92
C VAL A 60 -8.47 -0.89 -19.45
N ARG A 61 -9.58 -0.35 -18.93
CA ARG A 61 -10.04 1.00 -19.30
C ARG A 61 -9.11 2.09 -18.79
N ASN A 62 -8.54 1.91 -17.60
CA ASN A 62 -7.50 2.81 -17.09
C ASN A 62 -6.27 2.78 -18.00
N LEU A 63 -5.78 1.59 -18.40
CA LEU A 63 -4.68 1.45 -19.33
C LEU A 63 -4.96 2.12 -20.69
N GLN A 64 -6.17 1.99 -21.23
CA GLN A 64 -6.61 2.69 -22.45
C GLN A 64 -6.46 4.22 -22.29
N THR A 65 -6.90 4.76 -21.15
CA THR A 65 -6.78 6.18 -20.83
C THR A 65 -5.32 6.58 -20.60
N ASP A 66 -4.52 5.71 -19.98
CA ASP A 66 -3.10 5.95 -19.74
C ASP A 66 -2.31 6.04 -21.06
N PHE A 67 -2.58 5.17 -22.03
CA PHE A 67 -2.03 5.30 -23.38
C PHE A 67 -2.42 6.65 -24.03
N GLU A 68 -3.69 7.04 -23.94
CA GLU A 68 -4.17 8.32 -24.47
C GLU A 68 -3.45 9.50 -23.82
N LYS A 69 -3.26 9.47 -22.51
CA LYS A 69 -2.52 10.50 -21.77
C LYS A 69 -1.06 10.58 -22.18
N VAL A 70 -0.39 9.46 -22.41
CA VAL A 70 1.04 9.40 -22.74
C VAL A 70 1.32 9.71 -24.22
N THR A 71 0.50 9.18 -25.15
CA THR A 71 0.81 9.19 -26.59
C THR A 71 -0.19 9.96 -27.44
N THR A 72 -1.30 10.42 -26.88
CA THR A 72 -2.50 10.92 -27.61
C THR A 72 -3.19 9.85 -28.47
N VAL A 73 -2.81 8.57 -28.33
CA VAL A 73 -3.43 7.42 -29.00
C VAL A 73 -4.29 6.68 -27.97
N LYS A 74 -5.58 6.54 -28.27
CA LYS A 74 -6.50 5.76 -27.49
C LYS A 74 -6.70 4.39 -28.14
N PRO A 75 -6.14 3.29 -27.60
CA PRO A 75 -6.34 1.97 -28.17
C PRO A 75 -7.82 1.57 -28.15
N GLU A 76 -8.28 0.82 -29.12
CA GLU A 76 -9.61 0.25 -29.11
C GLU A 76 -9.67 -0.96 -28.17
N LEU A 77 -10.81 -1.15 -27.49
CA LEU A 77 -11.06 -2.35 -26.71
C LEU A 77 -11.78 -3.37 -27.60
N SER A 78 -11.25 -4.59 -27.62
CA SER A 78 -11.81 -5.70 -28.42
C SER A 78 -12.03 -6.93 -27.54
N ASN A 79 -13.00 -7.74 -27.89
CA ASN A 79 -13.24 -9.06 -27.31
C ASN A 79 -13.07 -10.19 -28.33
N ILE A 80 -12.56 -9.88 -29.52
CA ILE A 80 -12.33 -10.81 -30.62
C ILE A 80 -10.93 -10.64 -31.22
N ALA A 81 -10.44 -11.69 -31.86
CA ALA A 81 -9.22 -11.65 -32.64
C ALA A 81 -9.34 -10.69 -33.84
N GLY A 82 -8.27 -9.94 -34.11
CA GLY A 82 -8.20 -9.01 -35.23
C GLY A 82 -6.76 -8.62 -35.55
N LYS A 83 -6.54 -8.10 -36.74
CA LYS A 83 -5.19 -7.69 -37.20
C LYS A 83 -4.58 -6.55 -36.39
N GLU A 84 -5.43 -5.72 -35.78
CA GLU A 84 -5.02 -4.55 -34.99
C GLU A 84 -4.73 -4.87 -33.52
N VAL A 85 -5.01 -6.11 -33.07
CA VAL A 85 -4.72 -6.49 -31.69
C VAL A 85 -3.20 -6.53 -31.47
N ARG A 86 -2.74 -5.76 -30.48
CA ARG A 86 -1.33 -5.72 -30.06
C ARG A 86 -1.14 -6.10 -28.61
N ILE A 87 -2.18 -6.06 -27.80
CA ILE A 87 -2.13 -6.43 -26.38
C ILE A 87 -3.26 -7.43 -26.10
N ILE A 88 -2.93 -8.52 -25.42
CA ILE A 88 -3.88 -9.52 -24.91
C ILE A 88 -3.80 -9.50 -23.38
N ILE A 89 -4.95 -9.42 -22.71
CA ILE A 89 -5.02 -9.36 -21.25
C ILE A 89 -6.03 -10.38 -20.74
N GLY A 90 -5.66 -11.08 -19.67
CA GLY A 90 -6.63 -11.96 -18.98
C GLY A 90 -6.05 -12.69 -17.78
N SER A 91 -6.95 -13.25 -16.95
CA SER A 91 -6.61 -14.04 -15.77
C SER A 91 -6.66 -15.55 -16.09
N PHE A 92 -5.79 -16.31 -15.44
CA PHE A 92 -5.75 -17.78 -15.60
C PHE A 92 -7.01 -18.46 -15.02
N ASP A 93 -7.52 -17.92 -13.93
CA ASP A 93 -8.68 -18.49 -13.23
C ASP A 93 -10.00 -18.27 -14.00
N LYS A 94 -10.13 -17.19 -14.77
CA LYS A 94 -11.41 -16.83 -15.40
C LYS A 94 -11.38 -16.74 -16.93
N SER A 95 -10.29 -16.24 -17.55
CA SER A 95 -10.25 -16.03 -19.00
C SER A 95 -10.18 -17.35 -19.81
N PRO A 96 -11.15 -17.64 -20.71
CA PRO A 96 -11.04 -18.75 -21.65
C PRO A 96 -9.84 -18.63 -22.58
N LEU A 97 -9.50 -17.39 -22.96
CA LEU A 97 -8.40 -17.05 -23.85
C LEU A 97 -7.05 -17.47 -23.23
N ILE A 98 -6.79 -17.12 -21.97
CA ILE A 98 -5.56 -17.50 -21.28
C ILE A 98 -5.48 -19.03 -21.14
N ARG A 99 -6.59 -19.69 -20.79
CA ARG A 99 -6.62 -21.16 -20.73
C ARG A 99 -6.35 -21.82 -22.08
N GLN A 100 -6.82 -21.23 -23.19
CA GLN A 100 -6.52 -21.70 -24.54
C GLN A 100 -5.03 -21.57 -24.86
N LEU A 101 -4.39 -20.45 -24.54
CA LEU A 101 -2.95 -20.25 -24.73
C LEU A 101 -2.12 -21.30 -23.96
N VAL A 102 -2.53 -21.61 -22.74
CA VAL A 102 -1.90 -22.67 -21.94
C VAL A 102 -2.13 -24.06 -22.57
N LYS A 103 -3.35 -24.37 -22.99
CA LYS A 103 -3.68 -25.66 -23.63
C LYS A 103 -2.90 -25.89 -24.93
N THR A 104 -2.65 -24.85 -25.71
CA THR A 104 -1.89 -24.91 -26.96
C THR A 104 -0.38 -24.80 -26.78
N GLY A 105 0.11 -24.72 -25.53
CA GLY A 105 1.54 -24.62 -25.21
C GLY A 105 2.18 -23.28 -25.56
N LYS A 106 1.39 -22.25 -25.82
CA LYS A 106 1.87 -20.88 -26.10
C LYS A 106 2.22 -20.10 -24.83
N LEU A 107 1.69 -20.52 -23.69
CA LEU A 107 1.96 -20.00 -22.34
C LEU A 107 2.21 -21.17 -21.39
N ASP A 108 3.27 -21.11 -20.58
CA ASP A 108 3.50 -22.10 -19.52
C ASP A 108 2.55 -21.86 -18.35
N GLY A 109 1.54 -22.72 -18.25
CA GLY A 109 0.52 -22.62 -17.20
C GLY A 109 1.06 -22.92 -15.79
N LYS A 110 2.26 -23.49 -15.63
CA LYS A 110 2.87 -23.74 -14.31
C LYS A 110 3.22 -22.45 -13.62
N GLU A 111 3.55 -21.43 -14.38
CA GLU A 111 3.93 -20.11 -13.88
C GLU A 111 2.75 -19.33 -13.25
N LEU A 112 1.50 -19.73 -13.54
CA LEU A 112 0.29 -19.07 -13.04
C LEU A 112 -0.57 -19.96 -12.14
N ARG A 113 -0.59 -21.28 -12.42
CA ARG A 113 -1.46 -22.21 -11.70
C ARG A 113 -1.10 -22.34 -10.23
N GLY A 114 -2.05 -22.06 -9.35
CA GLY A 114 -1.87 -22.13 -7.90
C GLY A 114 -0.99 -21.04 -7.32
N LYS A 115 -0.64 -20.03 -8.13
CA LYS A 115 0.05 -18.82 -7.70
C LYS A 115 -0.95 -17.78 -7.21
N ASN A 116 -0.48 -16.89 -6.32
CA ASN A 116 -1.28 -15.81 -5.78
C ASN A 116 -0.76 -14.48 -6.29
N GLU A 117 -1.65 -13.70 -6.90
CA GLU A 117 -1.38 -12.32 -7.33
C GLU A 117 -0.15 -12.18 -8.25
N LYS A 118 0.27 -13.28 -8.89
CA LYS A 118 1.38 -13.30 -9.85
C LYS A 118 0.90 -12.90 -11.23
N TYR A 119 1.76 -12.19 -11.97
CA TYR A 119 1.55 -11.91 -13.38
C TYR A 119 2.77 -12.29 -14.23
N ILE A 120 2.52 -12.46 -15.52
CA ILE A 120 3.54 -12.61 -16.57
C ILE A 120 3.22 -11.61 -17.66
N ILE A 121 4.24 -10.89 -18.12
CA ILE A 121 4.21 -10.04 -19.30
C ILE A 121 5.23 -10.59 -20.29
N THR A 122 4.78 -10.92 -21.51
CA THR A 122 5.65 -11.49 -22.54
C THR A 122 5.14 -11.20 -23.95
N THR A 123 6.02 -11.31 -24.95
CA THR A 123 5.62 -11.22 -26.37
C THR A 123 5.38 -12.59 -26.95
N LEU A 124 4.30 -12.75 -27.72
CA LEU A 124 3.94 -13.98 -28.43
C LEU A 124 3.76 -13.70 -29.91
N HIS A 125 4.27 -14.60 -30.79
CA HIS A 125 4.09 -14.50 -32.23
C HIS A 125 2.85 -15.26 -32.69
N ALA A 126 1.90 -14.57 -33.34
CA ALA A 126 0.65 -15.13 -33.88
C ALA A 126 0.05 -16.22 -32.99
N PRO A 127 -0.24 -15.94 -31.70
CA PRO A 127 -0.54 -16.99 -30.71
C PRO A 127 -1.87 -17.71 -30.96
N LEU A 128 -2.78 -17.08 -31.72
CA LEU A 128 -4.12 -17.56 -31.98
C LEU A 128 -4.53 -17.32 -33.43
N GLU A 129 -5.48 -18.10 -33.96
CA GLU A 129 -6.05 -17.89 -35.26
C GLU A 129 -6.70 -16.50 -35.38
N GLY A 130 -6.49 -15.84 -36.50
CA GLY A 130 -6.95 -14.46 -36.74
C GLY A 130 -6.00 -13.35 -36.26
N LEU A 131 -4.98 -13.67 -35.47
CA LEU A 131 -3.92 -12.73 -35.09
C LEU A 131 -2.74 -12.80 -36.06
N GLN A 132 -2.16 -11.66 -36.34
CA GLN A 132 -0.98 -11.53 -37.21
C GLN A 132 0.15 -10.80 -36.50
N GLY A 133 1.37 -11.38 -36.60
CA GLY A 133 2.57 -10.79 -35.99
C GLY A 133 2.66 -10.98 -34.47
N ASP A 134 3.46 -10.12 -33.86
CA ASP A 134 3.72 -10.18 -32.42
C ASP A 134 2.67 -9.41 -31.63
N VAL A 135 2.32 -9.94 -30.46
CA VAL A 135 1.41 -9.32 -29.49
C VAL A 135 2.05 -9.36 -28.11
N LEU A 136 1.75 -8.37 -27.28
CA LEU A 136 2.06 -8.37 -25.85
C LEU A 136 0.97 -9.14 -25.11
N LEU A 137 1.36 -10.13 -24.32
CA LEU A 137 0.48 -10.85 -23.40
C LEU A 137 0.70 -10.31 -21.97
N ILE A 138 -0.37 -9.97 -21.29
CA ILE A 138 -0.44 -9.75 -19.83
C ILE A 138 -1.36 -10.81 -19.24
N ALA A 139 -0.80 -11.79 -18.56
CA ALA A 139 -1.54 -12.89 -17.95
C ALA A 139 -1.32 -12.92 -16.44
N GLY A 140 -2.40 -12.86 -15.66
CA GLY A 140 -2.34 -13.00 -14.21
C GLY A 140 -2.79 -14.38 -13.74
N SER A 141 -2.30 -14.82 -12.57
CA SER A 141 -2.79 -16.04 -11.91
C SER A 141 -4.25 -15.93 -11.47
N ASP A 142 -4.66 -14.71 -11.13
CA ASP A 142 -5.96 -14.34 -10.60
C ASP A 142 -6.31 -12.88 -10.95
N LYS A 143 -7.45 -12.39 -10.43
CA LYS A 143 -7.93 -11.01 -10.61
C LYS A 143 -6.83 -9.98 -10.34
N ARG A 144 -6.19 -10.04 -9.16
CA ARG A 144 -5.20 -9.05 -8.73
C ARG A 144 -3.88 -9.16 -9.49
N GLY A 145 -3.39 -10.36 -9.71
CA GLY A 145 -2.20 -10.56 -10.54
C GLY A 145 -2.35 -9.93 -11.93
N THR A 146 -3.52 -10.10 -12.56
CA THR A 146 -3.81 -9.47 -13.86
C THR A 146 -3.81 -7.95 -13.77
N ILE A 147 -4.46 -7.37 -12.75
CA ILE A 147 -4.50 -5.92 -12.52
C ILE A 147 -3.09 -5.35 -12.30
N TYR A 148 -2.26 -6.04 -11.52
CA TYR A 148 -0.87 -5.60 -11.27
C TYR A 148 -0.02 -5.61 -12.54
N GLY A 149 -0.18 -6.62 -13.40
CA GLY A 149 0.48 -6.64 -14.71
C GLY A 149 0.04 -5.50 -15.62
N ILE A 150 -1.24 -5.13 -15.60
CA ILE A 150 -1.77 -3.98 -16.35
C ILE A 150 -1.15 -2.69 -15.83
N TYR A 151 -1.13 -2.46 -14.51
CA TYR A 151 -0.57 -1.25 -13.94
C TYR A 151 0.97 -1.19 -13.99
N GLU A 152 1.65 -2.35 -14.08
CA GLU A 152 3.08 -2.36 -14.38
C GLU A 152 3.35 -1.81 -15.79
N LEU A 153 2.55 -2.18 -16.79
CA LEU A 153 2.64 -1.57 -18.11
C LEU A 153 2.34 -0.06 -18.06
N SER A 154 1.27 0.35 -17.37
CA SER A 154 0.95 1.78 -17.17
C SER A 154 2.12 2.56 -16.58
N LYS A 155 2.76 2.01 -15.55
CA LYS A 155 3.93 2.62 -14.91
C LYS A 155 5.10 2.78 -15.89
N GLN A 156 5.42 1.73 -16.64
CA GLN A 156 6.56 1.73 -17.55
C GLN A 156 6.35 2.59 -18.79
N ILE A 157 5.12 2.82 -19.23
CA ILE A 157 4.86 3.77 -20.32
C ILE A 157 4.88 5.24 -19.87
N GLY A 158 4.97 5.53 -18.57
CA GLY A 158 5.15 6.89 -18.04
C GLY A 158 4.01 7.44 -17.20
N ILE A 159 3.20 6.59 -16.57
CA ILE A 159 2.17 6.99 -15.60
C ILE A 159 2.63 6.66 -14.19
N SER A 160 2.92 7.65 -13.38
CA SER A 160 3.19 7.44 -11.94
C SER A 160 1.97 6.84 -11.24
N PRO A 161 2.12 5.87 -10.32
CA PRO A 161 1.04 5.47 -9.41
C PRO A 161 0.39 6.66 -8.68
N TRP A 162 1.17 7.69 -8.42
CA TRP A 162 0.78 8.90 -7.71
C TRP A 162 0.19 10.00 -8.61
N TYR A 163 -0.04 9.73 -9.91
CA TYR A 163 -0.44 10.73 -10.90
C TYR A 163 -1.64 11.58 -10.47
N TRP A 164 -2.60 10.98 -9.75
CA TRP A 164 -3.81 11.66 -9.31
C TRP A 164 -3.66 12.31 -7.93
N TRP A 165 -2.87 11.68 -7.04
CA TRP A 165 -2.71 12.14 -5.66
C TRP A 165 -1.63 13.21 -5.48
N LEU A 166 -0.63 13.24 -6.34
CA LEU A 166 0.47 14.21 -6.35
C LEU A 166 0.48 15.10 -7.59
N ASP A 167 -0.58 15.10 -8.38
CA ASP A 167 -0.66 15.86 -9.64
C ASP A 167 0.53 15.61 -10.58
N VAL A 168 1.08 14.38 -10.58
CA VAL A 168 2.22 14.03 -11.42
C VAL A 168 1.80 13.97 -12.88
N PRO A 169 2.37 14.81 -13.77
CA PRO A 169 2.00 14.80 -15.17
C PRO A 169 2.47 13.51 -15.86
N PRO A 170 1.67 12.95 -16.79
CA PRO A 170 2.08 11.82 -17.60
C PRO A 170 3.28 12.17 -18.48
N VAL A 171 4.30 11.29 -18.49
CA VAL A 171 5.45 11.47 -19.38
C VAL A 171 5.02 11.25 -20.83
N LYS A 172 5.25 12.23 -21.71
CA LYS A 172 4.81 12.17 -23.12
C LYS A 172 5.82 11.43 -23.98
N HIS A 173 5.34 10.47 -24.77
CA HIS A 173 6.13 9.73 -25.74
C HIS A 173 5.48 9.70 -27.13
N GLN A 174 6.28 9.83 -28.18
CA GLN A 174 5.80 9.70 -29.58
C GLN A 174 5.77 8.25 -30.03
N ALA A 175 6.58 7.39 -29.41
CA ALA A 175 6.66 5.97 -29.72
C ALA A 175 6.82 5.14 -28.44
N ILE A 176 6.21 3.96 -28.44
CA ILE A 176 6.31 2.97 -27.37
C ILE A 176 6.58 1.61 -28.02
N TYR A 177 7.61 0.94 -27.53
CA TYR A 177 8.03 -0.38 -27.97
C TYR A 177 8.15 -1.33 -26.79
N ILE A 178 7.99 -2.63 -27.06
CA ILE A 178 8.20 -3.71 -26.08
C ILE A 178 9.46 -4.49 -26.47
N LYS A 179 10.32 -4.75 -25.48
CA LYS A 179 11.48 -5.64 -25.62
C LYS A 179 11.05 -7.10 -25.60
N GLU A 180 11.87 -7.97 -26.17
CA GLU A 180 11.67 -9.42 -26.04
C GLU A 180 12.00 -9.88 -24.62
N GLY A 181 11.18 -10.80 -24.08
CA GLY A 181 11.44 -11.38 -22.75
C GLY A 181 10.18 -11.88 -22.06
N VAL A 182 10.40 -12.44 -20.88
CA VAL A 182 9.35 -12.81 -19.93
C VAL A 182 9.59 -12.03 -18.64
N TYR A 183 8.64 -11.23 -18.26
CA TYR A 183 8.73 -10.28 -17.14
C TYR A 183 7.70 -10.60 -16.08
N THR A 184 8.13 -10.60 -14.83
CA THR A 184 7.29 -10.88 -13.66
C THR A 184 7.97 -10.36 -12.40
N ASP A 185 7.19 -9.92 -11.39
CA ASP A 185 7.71 -9.62 -10.05
C ASP A 185 7.51 -10.80 -9.06
N GLY A 186 7.10 -11.97 -9.57
CA GLY A 186 6.81 -13.12 -8.73
C GLY A 186 5.50 -13.01 -7.95
N GLU A 187 5.41 -13.73 -6.84
CA GLU A 187 4.33 -13.65 -5.87
C GLU A 187 4.71 -12.69 -4.74
N PRO A 188 3.76 -11.96 -4.13
CA PRO A 188 4.07 -11.09 -3.01
C PRO A 188 4.54 -11.87 -1.78
N ALA A 189 5.53 -11.34 -1.08
CA ALA A 189 6.06 -11.93 0.16
C ALA A 189 5.07 -11.82 1.33
N VAL A 190 4.32 -10.71 1.41
CA VAL A 190 3.30 -10.49 2.43
C VAL A 190 1.92 -10.65 1.80
N LYS A 191 1.06 -11.51 2.38
CA LYS A 191 -0.23 -11.87 1.79
C LYS A 191 -1.21 -10.70 1.72
N TYR A 192 -1.44 -9.99 2.82
CA TYR A 192 -2.32 -8.82 2.88
C TYR A 192 -1.46 -7.57 3.08
N ARG A 193 -1.56 -6.62 2.16
CA ARG A 193 -0.70 -5.41 2.10
C ARG A 193 -1.59 -4.21 1.89
N GLY A 194 -1.51 -3.24 2.80
CA GLY A 194 -2.37 -2.08 2.65
C GLY A 194 -2.14 -0.99 3.66
N ILE A 195 -3.07 -0.05 3.69
CA ILE A 195 -3.02 1.12 4.55
C ILE A 195 -4.24 1.19 5.47
N PHE A 196 -4.11 2.00 6.50
CA PHE A 196 -5.19 2.41 7.37
C PHE A 196 -5.29 3.94 7.36
N ILE A 197 -6.43 4.46 6.87
CA ILE A 197 -6.77 5.87 6.95
C ILE A 197 -7.38 6.08 8.35
N ASN A 198 -6.55 6.47 9.31
CA ASN A 198 -6.93 6.49 10.72
C ASN A 198 -7.51 7.83 11.15
N ASP A 199 -6.82 8.92 10.84
CA ASP A 199 -7.10 10.25 11.40
C ASP A 199 -7.36 11.27 10.31
N GLU A 200 -8.52 11.15 9.74
CA GLU A 200 -8.92 11.87 8.56
C GLU A 200 -9.27 13.35 8.76
N TRP A 201 -9.41 13.84 10.01
CA TRP A 201 -9.74 15.23 10.28
C TRP A 201 -8.58 16.00 10.93
N PRO A 202 -8.40 17.31 10.57
CA PRO A 202 -9.24 18.14 9.67
C PRO A 202 -8.93 18.02 8.18
N CYS A 203 -7.75 17.47 7.79
CA CYS A 203 -7.20 17.61 6.45
C CYS A 203 -7.99 16.80 5.40
N MET A 204 -7.86 15.49 5.39
CA MET A 204 -8.51 14.62 4.42
C MET A 204 -10.04 14.68 4.53
N GLY A 205 -10.58 14.76 5.74
CA GLY A 205 -12.02 14.89 5.99
C GLY A 205 -12.61 16.16 5.42
N GLY A 206 -11.95 17.30 5.61
CA GLY A 206 -12.35 18.59 5.02
C GLY A 206 -12.31 18.54 3.50
N TRP A 207 -11.20 18.05 2.94
CA TRP A 207 -11.01 17.91 1.49
C TRP A 207 -12.03 16.95 0.85
N THR A 208 -12.25 15.76 1.43
CA THR A 208 -13.23 14.80 0.89
C THR A 208 -14.65 15.34 0.97
N THR A 209 -14.98 16.07 2.02
CA THR A 209 -16.30 16.71 2.17
C THR A 209 -16.53 17.76 1.09
N GLU A 210 -15.53 18.60 0.82
CA GLU A 210 -15.61 19.62 -0.23
C GLU A 210 -15.70 18.99 -1.64
N LYS A 211 -14.83 18.02 -1.95
CA LYS A 211 -14.70 17.45 -3.30
C LYS A 211 -15.78 16.42 -3.64
N PHE A 212 -16.18 15.59 -2.67
CA PHE A 212 -17.01 14.40 -2.90
C PHE A 212 -18.27 14.35 -2.03
N GLY A 213 -18.42 15.27 -1.07
CA GLY A 213 -19.52 15.25 -0.10
C GLY A 213 -19.27 14.29 1.08
N GLY A 214 -18.06 13.80 1.27
CA GLY A 214 -17.63 12.91 2.36
C GLY A 214 -16.90 11.65 1.88
N PHE A 215 -16.64 10.72 2.81
CA PHE A 215 -15.99 9.44 2.56
C PHE A 215 -16.93 8.43 1.89
N ASN A 216 -17.07 8.50 0.60
CA ASN A 216 -17.97 7.67 -0.20
C ASN A 216 -17.25 6.98 -1.37
N SER A 217 -17.98 6.17 -2.14
CA SER A 217 -17.44 5.39 -3.25
C SER A 217 -16.79 6.24 -4.36
N LYS A 218 -17.22 7.51 -4.53
CA LYS A 218 -16.60 8.43 -5.49
C LYS A 218 -15.18 8.83 -5.07
N MET A 219 -14.92 8.90 -3.78
CA MET A 219 -13.58 9.16 -3.23
C MET A 219 -12.78 7.85 -3.15
N TYR A 220 -13.37 6.79 -2.59
CA TYR A 220 -12.66 5.54 -2.39
C TYR A 220 -12.18 4.88 -3.68
N VAL A 221 -12.84 5.10 -4.82
CA VAL A 221 -12.35 4.58 -6.11
C VAL A 221 -10.92 5.03 -6.41
N HIS A 222 -10.54 6.25 -6.03
CA HIS A 222 -9.18 6.77 -6.19
C HIS A 222 -8.18 6.15 -5.20
N VAL A 223 -8.63 5.84 -3.98
CA VAL A 223 -7.82 5.08 -3.00
C VAL A 223 -7.59 3.65 -3.49
N TYR A 224 -8.64 2.98 -3.96
CA TYR A 224 -8.54 1.60 -4.47
C TYR A 224 -7.61 1.51 -5.69
N GLU A 225 -7.73 2.46 -6.62
CA GLU A 225 -6.85 2.52 -7.78
C GLU A 225 -5.39 2.73 -7.37
N LEU A 226 -5.11 3.67 -6.46
CA LEU A 226 -3.75 3.90 -5.93
C LEU A 226 -3.17 2.62 -5.32
N LEU A 227 -3.92 1.98 -4.42
CA LEU A 227 -3.47 0.74 -3.78
C LEU A 227 -3.14 -0.34 -4.80
N LEU A 228 -3.98 -0.53 -5.82
CA LEU A 228 -3.75 -1.51 -6.88
C LEU A 228 -2.54 -1.14 -7.76
N ARG A 229 -2.32 0.14 -8.07
CA ARG A 229 -1.13 0.62 -8.78
C ARG A 229 0.16 0.40 -7.98
N LEU A 230 0.06 0.42 -6.65
CA LEU A 230 1.15 0.11 -5.71
C LEU A 230 1.21 -1.39 -5.32
N LYS A 231 0.47 -2.26 -6.01
CA LYS A 231 0.40 -3.72 -5.77
C LYS A 231 -0.04 -4.08 -4.34
N ALA A 232 -0.83 -3.22 -3.72
CA ALA A 232 -1.53 -3.49 -2.46
C ALA A 232 -2.91 -4.13 -2.74
N ASN A 233 -3.46 -4.78 -1.72
CA ASN A 233 -4.73 -5.49 -1.82
C ASN A 233 -5.66 -5.27 -0.62
N PHE A 234 -5.28 -4.44 0.36
CA PHE A 234 -5.99 -4.34 1.63
C PHE A 234 -6.21 -2.90 2.08
N LEU A 235 -7.35 -2.62 2.73
CA LEU A 235 -7.66 -1.31 3.29
C LEU A 235 -8.42 -1.43 4.62
N TRP A 236 -7.96 -0.69 5.64
CA TRP A 236 -8.78 -0.21 6.74
C TRP A 236 -9.22 1.23 6.42
N PRO A 237 -10.52 1.47 6.22
CA PRO A 237 -11.03 2.78 5.80
C PRO A 237 -11.08 3.78 6.95
N ALA A 238 -11.33 5.06 6.60
CA ALA A 238 -11.58 6.15 7.53
C ALA A 238 -12.68 5.81 8.54
N MET A 239 -12.50 6.21 9.82
CA MET A 239 -13.33 5.70 10.90
C MET A 239 -13.78 6.70 11.96
N TRP A 240 -13.04 7.76 12.25
CA TRP A 240 -13.38 8.64 13.37
C TRP A 240 -14.62 9.51 13.10
N SER A 241 -14.79 10.00 11.88
CA SER A 241 -15.97 10.75 11.46
C SER A 241 -16.86 9.98 10.48
N ALA A 242 -16.33 8.89 9.92
CA ALA A 242 -16.95 8.10 8.86
C ALA A 242 -17.43 6.74 9.36
N ALA A 243 -18.45 6.20 8.71
CA ALA A 243 -18.92 4.84 8.87
C ALA A 243 -18.94 4.17 7.48
N PHE A 244 -17.83 3.63 7.08
CA PHE A 244 -17.55 3.12 5.73
C PHE A 244 -18.72 2.36 5.08
N TYR A 245 -19.33 1.44 5.85
CA TYR A 245 -20.41 0.62 5.34
C TYR A 245 -21.79 1.31 5.38
N ALA A 246 -21.97 2.31 6.26
CA ALA A 246 -23.27 2.95 6.48
C ALA A 246 -23.42 4.25 5.69
N ASP A 247 -22.32 4.99 5.51
CA ASP A 247 -22.34 6.29 4.84
C ASP A 247 -22.53 6.15 3.33
N ASP A 248 -21.97 5.09 2.73
CA ASP A 248 -22.25 4.74 1.33
C ASP A 248 -22.26 3.22 1.15
N PRO A 249 -23.42 2.60 0.82
CA PRO A 249 -23.55 1.17 0.61
C PRO A 249 -22.74 0.65 -0.58
N MET A 250 -22.21 1.51 -1.46
CA MET A 250 -21.37 1.14 -2.59
C MET A 250 -19.88 1.01 -2.23
N ASN A 251 -19.44 1.51 -1.07
CA ASN A 251 -18.02 1.46 -0.68
C ASN A 251 -17.46 0.04 -0.71
N SER A 252 -18.08 -0.91 -0.01
CA SER A 252 -17.60 -2.29 0.07
C SER A 252 -17.81 -3.09 -1.23
N PRO A 253 -18.95 -3.03 -1.94
CA PRO A 253 -19.10 -3.67 -3.25
C PRO A 253 -18.07 -3.22 -4.28
N LEU A 254 -17.79 -1.92 -4.36
CA LEU A 254 -16.79 -1.37 -5.27
C LEU A 254 -15.37 -1.84 -4.94
N ALA A 255 -15.03 -1.91 -3.64
CA ALA A 255 -13.76 -2.45 -3.19
C ALA A 255 -13.55 -3.90 -3.67
N ASP A 256 -14.54 -4.77 -3.40
CA ASP A 256 -14.50 -6.18 -3.81
C ASP A 256 -14.44 -6.34 -5.34
N GLU A 257 -15.23 -5.55 -6.08
CA GLU A 257 -15.24 -5.53 -7.54
C GLU A 257 -13.85 -5.16 -8.08
N MET A 258 -13.21 -4.12 -7.56
CA MET A 258 -11.88 -3.67 -7.98
C MET A 258 -10.77 -4.62 -7.52
N GLY A 259 -10.95 -5.37 -6.44
CA GLY A 259 -9.96 -6.32 -5.92
C GLY A 259 -9.31 -5.90 -4.61
N ILE A 260 -9.89 -4.93 -3.90
CA ILE A 260 -9.44 -4.52 -2.56
C ILE A 260 -10.22 -5.28 -1.50
N ILE A 261 -9.48 -5.91 -0.60
CA ILE A 261 -10.00 -6.61 0.58
C ILE A 261 -10.20 -5.58 1.69
N ILE A 262 -11.39 -5.55 2.28
CA ILE A 262 -11.70 -4.64 3.36
C ILE A 262 -11.54 -5.33 4.71
N GLY A 263 -11.01 -4.61 5.68
CA GLY A 263 -11.13 -4.91 7.09
C GLY A 263 -11.56 -3.67 7.85
N THR A 264 -11.72 -3.80 9.15
CA THR A 264 -11.98 -2.69 10.06
C THR A 264 -10.91 -2.66 11.16
N SER A 265 -10.68 -1.49 11.73
CA SER A 265 -9.56 -1.27 12.65
C SER A 265 -9.61 -2.15 13.90
N HIS A 266 -8.56 -2.08 14.70
CA HIS A 266 -8.38 -2.91 15.92
C HIS A 266 -9.49 -2.75 16.97
N HIS A 267 -10.23 -1.64 16.99
CA HIS A 267 -11.36 -1.40 17.89
C HIS A 267 -12.73 -1.39 17.21
N GLU A 268 -12.80 -1.77 15.94
CA GLU A 268 -14.01 -1.84 15.11
C GLU A 268 -14.33 -3.31 14.71
N PRO A 269 -14.69 -4.18 15.65
CA PRO A 269 -14.82 -5.60 15.37
C PRO A 269 -16.04 -5.93 14.50
N MET A 270 -15.98 -7.12 13.86
CA MET A 270 -17.11 -7.79 13.21
C MET A 270 -17.65 -7.06 11.98
N ALA A 271 -16.73 -6.48 11.16
CA ALA A 271 -17.08 -5.73 9.94
C ALA A 271 -18.08 -4.59 10.21
N ARG A 272 -17.87 -3.88 11.30
CA ARG A 272 -18.67 -2.71 11.72
C ARG A 272 -17.77 -1.53 11.99
N ASN A 273 -18.31 -0.33 11.79
CA ASN A 273 -17.63 0.90 12.17
C ASN A 273 -18.12 1.37 13.55
N HIS A 274 -17.20 1.86 14.37
CA HIS A 274 -17.54 2.39 15.68
C HIS A 274 -18.58 3.52 15.61
N GLN A 275 -18.48 4.37 14.59
CA GLN A 275 -19.43 5.44 14.33
C GLN A 275 -20.86 4.95 14.06
N GLU A 276 -21.04 3.75 13.51
CA GLU A 276 -22.37 3.17 13.37
C GLU A 276 -23.01 2.91 14.74
N TYR A 277 -22.21 2.40 15.68
CA TYR A 277 -22.68 2.18 17.06
C TYR A 277 -22.96 3.50 17.76
N ALA A 278 -22.03 4.45 17.68
CA ALA A 278 -22.16 5.77 18.30
C ALA A 278 -23.42 6.51 17.86
N ARG A 279 -23.71 6.48 16.56
CA ARG A 279 -24.92 7.11 15.95
C ARG A 279 -26.22 6.38 16.32
N ASN A 280 -26.16 5.11 16.73
CA ASN A 280 -27.33 4.24 16.99
C ASN A 280 -27.36 3.68 18.43
N ARG A 281 -26.79 4.39 19.41
CA ARG A 281 -26.75 3.93 20.83
C ARG A 281 -28.14 3.61 21.41
N LYS A 282 -29.18 4.34 20.99
CA LYS A 282 -30.57 4.04 21.43
C LYS A 282 -31.05 2.65 20.96
N LEU A 283 -30.53 2.17 19.83
CA LEU A 283 -30.90 0.86 19.26
C LEU A 283 -30.11 -0.29 19.88
N TYR A 284 -28.80 -0.09 20.13
CA TYR A 284 -27.88 -1.14 20.55
C TYR A 284 -27.56 -1.11 22.04
N GLY A 285 -27.83 0.00 22.75
CA GLY A 285 -27.55 0.15 24.18
C GLY A 285 -26.11 0.61 24.47
N GLU A 286 -25.58 0.20 25.64
CA GLU A 286 -24.24 0.53 26.09
C GLU A 286 -23.19 -0.34 25.38
N TRP A 287 -22.02 0.25 25.01
CA TRP A 287 -20.86 -0.51 24.52
C TRP A 287 -20.13 -1.21 25.67
N ASN A 288 -20.77 -2.23 26.22
CA ASN A 288 -20.26 -3.01 27.32
C ASN A 288 -20.78 -4.45 27.21
N TYR A 289 -19.87 -5.39 26.95
CA TYR A 289 -20.25 -6.77 26.68
C TYR A 289 -20.79 -7.49 27.92
N GLN A 290 -20.33 -7.17 29.14
CA GLN A 290 -20.82 -7.80 30.38
C GLN A 290 -22.25 -7.35 30.73
N ARG A 291 -22.57 -6.06 30.49
CA ARG A 291 -23.88 -5.47 30.86
C ARG A 291 -24.89 -5.49 29.73
N ASN A 292 -24.44 -5.52 28.48
CA ASN A 292 -25.30 -5.41 27.31
C ASN A 292 -24.90 -6.37 26.17
N LYS A 293 -24.68 -7.63 26.53
CA LYS A 293 -24.24 -8.68 25.60
C LYS A 293 -25.14 -8.79 24.37
N GLU A 294 -26.47 -8.82 24.56
CA GLU A 294 -27.44 -8.98 23.46
C GLU A 294 -27.37 -7.84 22.44
N GLY A 295 -27.29 -6.60 22.92
CA GLY A 295 -27.19 -5.43 22.05
C GLY A 295 -25.90 -5.42 21.24
N VAL A 296 -24.77 -5.74 21.87
CA VAL A 296 -23.47 -5.82 21.21
C VAL A 296 -23.42 -6.99 20.22
N GLU A 297 -23.89 -8.18 20.58
CA GLU A 297 -23.93 -9.33 19.67
C GLU A 297 -24.89 -9.12 18.49
N ARG A 298 -26.01 -8.41 18.69
CA ARG A 298 -26.88 -8.01 17.58
C ARG A 298 -26.13 -7.11 16.59
N PHE A 299 -25.41 -6.12 17.10
CA PHE A 299 -24.57 -5.23 16.30
C PHE A 299 -23.53 -6.02 15.50
N PHE A 300 -22.82 -6.94 16.11
CA PHE A 300 -21.84 -7.80 15.46
C PHE A 300 -22.46 -8.69 14.37
N ARG A 301 -23.60 -9.29 14.66
CA ARG A 301 -24.30 -10.17 13.71
C ARG A 301 -24.73 -9.46 12.42
N GLU A 302 -25.17 -8.20 12.53
CA GLU A 302 -25.55 -7.41 11.39
C GLU A 302 -24.34 -7.05 10.51
N GLY A 303 -23.15 -6.83 11.09
CA GLY A 303 -21.92 -6.62 10.34
C GLY A 303 -21.57 -7.83 9.48
N ILE A 304 -21.53 -9.04 10.06
CA ILE A 304 -21.21 -10.25 9.32
C ILE A 304 -22.24 -10.55 8.21
N LYS A 305 -23.53 -10.27 8.45
CA LYS A 305 -24.56 -10.44 7.41
C LYS A 305 -24.30 -9.62 6.16
N ARG A 306 -23.79 -8.39 6.28
CA ARG A 306 -23.59 -7.50 5.12
C ARG A 306 -22.32 -7.80 4.32
N MET A 307 -21.40 -8.63 4.83
CA MET A 307 -20.28 -9.12 4.02
C MET A 307 -20.77 -9.81 2.74
N ASN A 308 -21.81 -10.62 2.86
CA ASN A 308 -22.52 -11.25 1.73
C ASN A 308 -21.57 -11.87 0.67
N GLY A 309 -20.56 -12.59 1.14
CA GLY A 309 -19.60 -13.31 0.28
C GLY A 309 -18.46 -12.48 -0.31
N LYS A 310 -18.36 -11.18 0.01
CA LYS A 310 -17.22 -10.34 -0.36
C LYS A 310 -15.93 -10.78 0.37
N GLU A 311 -14.79 -10.48 -0.24
CA GLU A 311 -13.48 -10.74 0.39
C GLU A 311 -13.24 -9.71 1.50
N GLU A 312 -13.31 -10.17 2.75
CA GLU A 312 -13.04 -9.34 3.93
C GLU A 312 -12.18 -10.11 4.95
N VAL A 313 -11.38 -9.38 5.75
CA VAL A 313 -10.68 -9.94 6.92
C VAL A 313 -11.33 -9.34 8.17
N ILE A 314 -11.87 -10.20 9.01
CA ILE A 314 -12.68 -9.78 10.16
C ILE A 314 -11.77 -9.52 11.36
N THR A 315 -11.78 -8.28 11.82
CA THR A 315 -11.23 -7.94 13.14
C THR A 315 -12.13 -8.53 14.22
N ILE A 316 -11.54 -9.28 15.13
CA ILE A 316 -12.22 -9.83 16.32
C ILE A 316 -11.62 -9.23 17.60
N ALA A 317 -12.18 -9.56 18.74
CA ALA A 317 -12.00 -8.95 20.04
C ALA A 317 -12.81 -7.66 20.20
N MET A 318 -12.52 -6.88 21.21
CA MET A 318 -13.23 -5.64 21.52
C MET A 318 -12.33 -4.79 22.41
N ARG A 319 -12.38 -3.48 22.20
CA ARG A 319 -11.87 -2.49 23.16
C ARG A 319 -13.02 -1.72 23.80
N GLY A 320 -12.73 -0.87 24.74
CA GLY A 320 -13.72 0.02 25.34
C GLY A 320 -14.28 1.02 24.34
N ASP A 321 -15.30 1.77 24.77
CA ASP A 321 -15.97 2.77 23.93
C ASP A 321 -14.98 3.88 23.53
N GLY A 322 -14.99 4.24 22.22
CA GLY A 322 -14.09 5.26 21.69
C GLY A 322 -12.60 4.88 21.76
N ASP A 323 -12.28 3.61 21.55
CA ASP A 323 -10.91 3.09 21.58
C ASP A 323 -10.22 3.14 22.96
N ALA A 324 -10.98 3.31 24.04
CA ALA A 324 -10.45 3.24 25.40
C ALA A 324 -10.11 1.80 25.82
N PRO A 325 -9.25 1.58 26.83
CA PRO A 325 -9.13 0.29 27.49
C PRO A 325 -10.47 -0.21 28.04
N MET A 326 -10.70 -1.53 28.05
CA MET A 326 -11.97 -2.09 28.52
C MET A 326 -12.21 -1.92 30.01
N GLY A 327 -11.18 -1.79 30.82
CA GLY A 327 -11.26 -1.60 32.27
C GLY A 327 -9.89 -1.42 32.90
N PRO A 328 -9.84 -1.09 34.20
CA PRO A 328 -8.58 -0.84 34.91
C PRO A 328 -7.74 -2.10 35.12
N ASP A 329 -8.37 -3.28 35.11
CA ASP A 329 -7.72 -4.57 35.35
C ASP A 329 -7.70 -5.43 34.08
N THR A 330 -6.66 -6.25 33.96
CA THR A 330 -6.51 -7.21 32.86
C THR A 330 -7.55 -8.32 32.99
N ASP A 331 -8.62 -8.28 32.22
CA ASP A 331 -9.62 -9.37 32.12
C ASP A 331 -9.45 -10.15 30.81
N THR A 332 -8.44 -11.03 30.79
CA THR A 332 -8.19 -11.93 29.67
C THR A 332 -9.35 -12.88 29.40
N HIS A 333 -10.06 -13.34 30.44
CA HIS A 333 -11.19 -14.25 30.28
C HIS A 333 -12.38 -13.57 29.60
N LEU A 334 -12.64 -12.30 29.91
CA LEU A 334 -13.69 -11.55 29.23
C LEU A 334 -13.42 -11.42 27.73
N LEU A 335 -12.18 -11.10 27.35
CA LEU A 335 -11.79 -11.02 25.93
C LEU A 335 -11.89 -12.37 25.22
N GLU A 336 -11.46 -13.45 25.85
CA GLU A 336 -11.58 -14.81 25.31
C GLU A 336 -13.06 -15.20 25.11
N ASP A 337 -13.94 -14.84 26.03
CA ASP A 337 -15.40 -15.09 25.93
C ASP A 337 -16.05 -14.24 24.82
N ILE A 338 -15.65 -12.98 24.67
CA ILE A 338 -16.09 -12.11 23.56
C ILE A 338 -15.70 -12.75 22.22
N VAL A 339 -14.44 -13.15 22.06
CA VAL A 339 -13.95 -13.79 20.84
C VAL A 339 -14.69 -15.09 20.54
N LYS A 340 -14.96 -15.90 21.55
CA LYS A 340 -15.77 -17.12 21.39
C LYS A 340 -17.19 -16.80 20.91
N GLY A 341 -17.83 -15.77 21.46
CA GLY A 341 -19.14 -15.28 21.00
C GLY A 341 -19.12 -14.77 19.56
N GLN A 342 -18.13 -13.96 19.21
CA GLN A 342 -17.92 -13.43 17.86
C GLN A 342 -17.71 -14.57 16.82
N ARG A 343 -16.87 -15.55 17.14
CA ARG A 343 -16.62 -16.71 16.27
C ARG A 343 -17.88 -17.58 16.08
N LYS A 344 -18.70 -17.70 17.12
CA LYS A 344 -20.02 -18.35 16.99
C LYS A 344 -20.92 -17.56 16.04
N ILE A 345 -20.97 -16.23 16.15
CA ILE A 345 -21.75 -15.38 15.23
C ILE A 345 -21.28 -15.53 13.80
N ILE A 346 -19.95 -15.55 13.55
CA ILE A 346 -19.38 -15.79 12.21
C ILE A 346 -19.87 -17.12 11.65
N ALA A 347 -19.78 -18.20 12.42
CA ALA A 347 -20.21 -19.51 11.99
C ALA A 347 -21.72 -19.58 11.72
N ASP A 348 -22.54 -19.04 12.63
CA ASP A 348 -24.00 -19.02 12.51
C ASP A 348 -24.47 -18.24 11.26
N VAL A 349 -23.85 -17.10 10.97
CA VAL A 349 -24.27 -16.23 9.86
C VAL A 349 -23.75 -16.73 8.51
N THR A 350 -22.49 -17.18 8.45
CA THR A 350 -21.90 -17.64 7.19
C THR A 350 -22.29 -19.08 6.81
N GLY A 351 -22.85 -19.86 7.76
CA GLY A 351 -23.13 -21.28 7.58
C GLY A 351 -21.88 -22.15 7.45
N LYS A 352 -20.70 -21.64 7.83
CA LYS A 352 -19.42 -22.33 7.73
C LYS A 352 -18.67 -22.24 9.07
N PRO A 353 -17.78 -23.20 9.38
CA PRO A 353 -16.90 -23.05 10.54
C PRO A 353 -16.16 -21.70 10.52
N ALA A 354 -16.03 -21.04 11.66
CA ALA A 354 -15.41 -19.71 11.76
C ALA A 354 -14.00 -19.65 11.15
N CYS A 355 -13.23 -20.75 11.23
CA CYS A 355 -11.90 -20.87 10.62
C CYS A 355 -11.87 -20.78 9.08
N LYS A 356 -13.03 -20.79 8.41
CA LYS A 356 -13.14 -20.58 6.97
C LYS A 356 -13.29 -19.11 6.58
N THR A 357 -13.48 -18.23 7.54
CA THR A 357 -13.50 -16.77 7.37
C THR A 357 -12.20 -16.20 7.92
N PRO A 358 -11.41 -15.45 7.14
CA PRO A 358 -10.19 -14.83 7.63
C PRO A 358 -10.46 -13.89 8.81
N GLN A 359 -9.73 -14.06 9.90
CA GLN A 359 -9.88 -13.28 11.11
C GLN A 359 -8.53 -12.78 11.60
N LEU A 360 -8.50 -11.62 12.22
CA LEU A 360 -7.34 -11.09 12.90
C LEU A 360 -7.68 -10.60 14.30
N TRP A 361 -6.70 -10.66 15.20
CA TRP A 361 -6.75 -10.05 16.52
C TRP A 361 -5.52 -9.15 16.69
N ALA A 362 -5.75 -7.85 16.82
CA ALA A 362 -4.68 -6.87 16.98
C ALA A 362 -4.23 -6.80 18.45
N LEU A 363 -2.94 -6.92 18.66
CA LEU A 363 -2.30 -6.77 19.97
C LEU A 363 -1.85 -5.32 20.19
N TYR A 364 -2.80 -4.39 20.05
CA TYR A 364 -2.54 -2.96 20.19
C TYR A 364 -2.67 -2.52 21.66
N SER A 365 -1.78 -1.62 22.09
CA SER A 365 -1.79 -1.03 23.43
C SER A 365 -1.79 -2.08 24.55
N GLU A 366 -2.75 -2.04 25.48
CA GLU A 366 -2.88 -2.96 26.63
C GLU A 366 -3.12 -4.43 26.21
N VAL A 367 -3.64 -4.67 25.01
CA VAL A 367 -3.93 -6.05 24.54
C VAL A 367 -2.63 -6.85 24.37
N LEU A 368 -1.50 -6.20 24.08
CA LEU A 368 -0.19 -6.85 24.06
C LEU A 368 0.20 -7.37 25.44
N GLU A 369 -0.07 -6.60 26.51
CA GLU A 369 0.19 -7.05 27.89
C GLU A 369 -0.69 -8.24 28.28
N TYR A 370 -1.93 -8.28 27.82
CA TYR A 370 -2.82 -9.41 28.02
C TYR A 370 -2.29 -10.68 27.35
N TYR A 371 -1.77 -10.55 26.15
CA TYR A 371 -1.12 -11.65 25.43
C TYR A 371 0.11 -12.16 26.20
N ASP A 372 0.98 -11.25 26.66
CA ASP A 372 2.18 -11.60 27.43
C ASP A 372 1.85 -12.25 28.79
N LYS A 373 0.66 -11.97 29.35
CA LYS A 373 0.12 -12.63 30.55
C LYS A 373 -0.57 -13.97 30.28
N GLY A 374 -0.55 -14.46 29.02
CA GLY A 374 -1.01 -15.78 28.62
C GLY A 374 -2.43 -15.85 28.06
N MET A 375 -3.01 -14.74 27.61
CA MET A 375 -4.29 -14.73 26.86
C MET A 375 -4.24 -15.69 25.67
N LYS A 376 -5.29 -16.48 25.49
CA LYS A 376 -5.37 -17.50 24.43
C LYS A 376 -5.96 -16.94 23.15
N ILE A 377 -5.22 -17.05 22.07
CA ILE A 377 -5.68 -16.72 20.71
C ILE A 377 -5.94 -18.02 19.94
N PRO A 378 -7.12 -18.20 19.29
CA PRO A 378 -7.40 -19.41 18.51
C PRO A 378 -6.38 -19.61 17.39
N ASP A 379 -5.97 -20.86 17.15
CA ASP A 379 -4.90 -21.24 16.21
C ASP A 379 -5.09 -20.76 14.78
N ASP A 380 -6.33 -20.55 14.34
CA ASP A 380 -6.68 -20.11 12.99
C ASP A 380 -6.82 -18.59 12.84
N VAL A 381 -6.69 -17.84 13.93
CA VAL A 381 -6.77 -16.37 13.95
C VAL A 381 -5.39 -15.77 13.75
N MET A 382 -5.26 -14.83 12.84
CA MET A 382 -4.01 -14.10 12.64
C MET A 382 -3.73 -13.17 13.82
N ILE A 383 -2.51 -13.22 14.35
CA ILE A 383 -2.03 -12.30 15.37
C ILE A 383 -1.44 -11.07 14.67
N LEU A 384 -2.05 -9.90 14.90
CA LEU A 384 -1.55 -8.64 14.37
C LEU A 384 -0.73 -7.94 15.45
N LEU A 385 0.60 -7.94 15.29
CA LEU A 385 1.55 -7.23 16.14
C LEU A 385 1.56 -5.75 15.77
N CYS A 386 1.96 -4.91 16.71
CA CYS A 386 2.01 -3.46 16.53
C CYS A 386 3.38 -2.91 16.90
N ASP A 387 3.73 -1.76 16.32
CA ASP A 387 4.86 -0.95 16.78
C ASP A 387 4.48 -0.15 18.05
N ASP A 388 5.37 0.74 18.48
CA ASP A 388 5.18 1.63 19.64
C ASP A 388 4.59 3.00 19.27
N ASN A 389 3.98 3.14 18.09
CA ASN A 389 3.52 4.38 17.49
C ASN A 389 4.66 5.38 17.12
N TRP A 390 5.92 4.96 17.26
CA TRP A 390 7.12 5.71 16.86
C TRP A 390 7.92 4.99 15.77
N GLY A 391 7.34 3.93 15.20
CA GLY A 391 7.98 3.10 14.20
C GLY A 391 8.95 2.06 14.78
N ASN A 392 8.98 1.83 16.10
CA ASN A 392 9.80 0.77 16.69
C ASN A 392 8.95 -0.46 16.95
N VAL A 393 9.35 -1.60 16.42
CA VAL A 393 8.68 -2.88 16.63
C VAL A 393 8.90 -3.36 18.06
N ARG A 394 7.82 -3.50 18.83
CA ARG A 394 7.87 -3.83 20.27
C ARG A 394 7.96 -5.32 20.54
N ARG A 395 7.33 -6.13 19.71
CA ARG A 395 7.21 -7.58 19.91
C ARG A 395 7.31 -8.30 18.59
N LEU A 396 8.08 -9.38 18.59
CA LEU A 396 8.20 -10.32 17.48
C LEU A 396 7.91 -11.74 17.99
N PRO A 397 7.52 -12.67 17.12
CA PRO A 397 7.37 -14.08 17.46
C PRO A 397 8.70 -14.64 18.01
N ASP A 398 8.64 -15.50 19.01
CA ASP A 398 9.84 -16.24 19.44
C ASP A 398 10.13 -17.34 18.40
N LEU A 399 11.34 -17.31 17.82
CA LEU A 399 11.78 -18.30 16.84
C LEU A 399 11.94 -19.71 17.41
N LYS A 400 12.01 -19.84 18.74
CA LYS A 400 12.08 -21.14 19.44
C LYS A 400 10.72 -21.78 19.62
N ASP A 401 9.66 -20.98 19.62
CA ASP A 401 8.31 -21.46 19.78
C ASP A 401 7.77 -22.02 18.46
N LYS A 402 6.79 -22.94 18.57
CA LYS A 402 6.04 -23.37 17.40
C LYS A 402 5.31 -22.17 16.79
N ARG A 403 5.56 -21.91 15.51
CA ARG A 403 4.86 -20.83 14.79
C ARG A 403 3.34 -20.94 14.97
N HIS A 404 2.70 -19.84 15.33
CA HIS A 404 1.24 -19.77 15.41
C HIS A 404 0.60 -20.09 14.05
N PRO A 405 -0.32 -21.07 13.94
CA PRO A 405 -0.81 -21.53 12.63
C PRO A 405 -1.57 -20.46 11.85
N GLY A 406 -2.29 -19.54 12.53
CA GLY A 406 -2.95 -18.37 11.93
C GLY A 406 -1.97 -17.39 11.29
N GLY A 407 -0.71 -17.45 11.71
CA GLY A 407 0.38 -16.57 11.26
C GLY A 407 0.34 -15.21 11.94
N TYR A 408 1.29 -14.36 11.51
CA TYR A 408 1.50 -13.05 12.12
C TYR A 408 1.41 -11.93 11.08
N GLY A 409 0.86 -10.80 11.50
CA GLY A 409 0.86 -9.54 10.78
C GLY A 409 1.49 -8.42 11.59
N MET A 410 1.75 -7.28 10.95
CA MET A 410 2.29 -6.05 11.53
C MET A 410 1.39 -4.86 11.20
N TYR A 411 1.01 -4.12 12.20
CA TYR A 411 0.38 -2.80 12.13
C TYR A 411 1.44 -1.77 12.49
N TYR A 412 1.86 -0.98 11.51
CA TYR A 412 3.00 -0.07 11.60
C TYR A 412 2.53 1.38 11.38
N HIS A 413 3.11 2.35 12.11
CA HIS A 413 2.71 3.75 12.04
C HIS A 413 3.74 4.62 11.33
N VAL A 414 3.29 5.45 10.40
CA VAL A 414 4.00 6.64 9.90
C VAL A 414 3.30 7.92 10.32
N ASP A 415 2.09 7.79 10.83
CA ASP A 415 1.33 8.86 11.46
C ASP A 415 0.71 8.38 12.77
N LEU A 416 0.62 9.26 13.75
CA LEU A 416 -0.10 9.08 14.99
C LEU A 416 -0.85 10.36 15.34
N HIS A 417 -2.16 10.28 15.38
CA HIS A 417 -3.01 11.36 15.87
C HIS A 417 -3.31 11.16 17.35
N GLY A 418 -2.93 12.13 18.16
CA GLY A 418 -3.17 12.09 19.59
C GLY A 418 -1.96 12.63 20.40
N ALA A 419 -2.20 12.93 21.69
CA ALA A 419 -1.15 13.45 22.54
C ALA A 419 -0.04 12.42 22.76
N PRO A 420 1.23 12.84 22.75
CA PRO A 420 1.71 14.22 22.54
C PRO A 420 1.98 14.59 21.06
N ARG A 421 1.57 13.78 20.11
CA ARG A 421 1.87 13.94 18.68
C ARG A 421 0.61 14.02 17.83
N ALA A 422 0.68 14.79 16.73
CA ALA A 422 -0.35 14.88 15.72
C ALA A 422 0.28 15.22 14.36
N TYR A 423 0.70 14.24 13.59
CA TYR A 423 1.43 14.43 12.32
C TYR A 423 0.50 14.57 11.13
N GLN A 424 -0.30 15.55 11.04
CA GLN A 424 -1.27 15.63 9.93
C GLN A 424 -0.72 16.35 8.69
N TRP A 425 0.43 17.00 8.78
CA TRP A 425 0.86 17.96 7.77
C TRP A 425 2.22 17.63 7.15
N LEU A 426 2.98 16.74 7.75
CA LEU A 426 4.38 16.49 7.41
C LEU A 426 4.71 15.02 7.45
N ASN A 427 5.38 14.53 6.41
CA ASN A 427 6.09 13.27 6.49
C ASN A 427 7.33 13.42 7.39
N MET A 428 7.41 12.61 8.44
CA MET A 428 8.53 12.59 9.40
C MET A 428 9.34 11.30 9.32
N THR A 429 9.03 10.43 8.36
CA THR A 429 9.53 9.05 8.32
C THR A 429 10.88 8.95 7.62
N GLN A 430 11.87 8.39 8.30
CA GLN A 430 13.10 7.92 7.67
C GLN A 430 12.91 6.51 7.15
N ILE A 431 13.01 6.32 5.82
CA ILE A 431 12.87 4.98 5.22
C ILE A 431 13.96 4.01 5.69
N GLN A 432 15.11 4.49 6.13
CA GLN A 432 16.19 3.67 6.70
C GLN A 432 15.74 2.97 7.98
N HIS A 433 15.08 3.72 8.87
CA HIS A 433 14.50 3.16 10.08
C HIS A 433 13.33 2.21 9.77
N MET A 434 12.43 2.62 8.88
CA MET A 434 11.33 1.78 8.43
C MET A 434 11.84 0.46 7.81
N TRP A 435 12.87 0.53 6.96
CA TRP A 435 13.50 -0.66 6.37
C TRP A 435 14.02 -1.61 7.44
N GLU A 436 14.81 -1.10 8.40
CA GLU A 436 15.37 -1.92 9.49
C GLU A 436 14.28 -2.66 10.27
N GLN A 437 13.24 -1.95 10.68
CA GLN A 437 12.15 -2.50 11.48
C GLN A 437 11.29 -3.51 10.70
N LEU A 438 10.99 -3.22 9.44
CA LEU A 438 10.19 -4.10 8.59
C LEU A 438 10.99 -5.32 8.10
N TYR A 439 12.28 -5.15 7.80
CA TYR A 439 13.14 -6.28 7.46
C TYR A 439 13.31 -7.24 8.65
N LEU A 440 13.50 -6.70 9.85
CA LEU A 440 13.50 -7.47 11.09
C LEU A 440 12.18 -8.22 11.27
N THR A 441 11.06 -7.52 11.12
CA THR A 441 9.70 -8.08 11.21
C THR A 441 9.52 -9.27 10.26
N TYR A 442 9.88 -9.10 8.99
CA TYR A 442 9.80 -10.17 7.99
C TYR A 442 10.71 -11.35 8.34
N SER A 443 11.93 -11.08 8.79
CA SER A 443 12.91 -12.11 9.18
C SER A 443 12.44 -13.02 10.33
N TYR A 444 11.51 -12.52 11.15
CA TYR A 444 10.84 -13.28 12.21
C TYR A 444 9.54 -13.98 11.76
N GLY A 445 9.26 -13.99 10.45
CA GLY A 445 8.11 -14.71 9.88
C GLY A 445 6.77 -13.98 10.02
N VAL A 446 6.78 -12.67 10.15
CA VAL A 446 5.57 -11.83 10.14
C VAL A 446 5.25 -11.47 8.69
N ASP A 447 4.54 -12.37 8.00
CA ASP A 447 4.34 -12.36 6.55
C ASP A 447 2.86 -12.44 6.11
N LYS A 448 1.92 -12.46 7.07
CA LYS A 448 0.51 -12.62 6.70
C LYS A 448 -0.18 -11.32 6.34
N MET A 449 0.15 -10.24 7.04
CA MET A 449 -0.48 -8.95 6.85
C MET A 449 0.48 -7.83 7.26
N TRP A 450 0.60 -6.81 6.42
CA TRP A 450 1.22 -5.55 6.78
C TRP A 450 0.25 -4.41 6.50
N ILE A 451 -0.06 -3.64 7.54
CA ILE A 451 -0.95 -2.47 7.48
C ILE A 451 -0.16 -1.25 7.93
N LEU A 452 -0.13 -0.22 7.10
CA LEU A 452 0.48 1.05 7.41
C LEU A 452 -0.57 2.05 7.87
N ASN A 453 -0.49 2.51 9.12
CA ASN A 453 -1.27 3.66 9.56
C ASN A 453 -0.70 4.92 8.92
N VAL A 454 -1.49 5.58 8.11
CA VAL A 454 -1.09 6.80 7.37
C VAL A 454 -1.76 8.06 7.92
N GLY A 455 -2.64 7.91 8.93
CA GLY A 455 -3.47 9.02 9.39
C GLY A 455 -4.31 9.55 8.24
N ASP A 456 -3.86 10.62 7.65
CA ASP A 456 -4.24 11.08 6.31
C ASP A 456 -3.34 10.41 5.25
N LEU A 457 -3.83 10.21 4.05
CA LEU A 457 -3.02 9.67 2.95
C LEU A 457 -1.88 10.62 2.56
N LYS A 458 -2.14 11.93 2.55
CA LYS A 458 -1.15 12.99 2.40
C LYS A 458 -0.72 13.50 3.78
N PRO A 459 0.56 13.80 3.99
CA PRO A 459 1.68 13.85 3.04
C PRO A 459 2.57 12.58 3.04
N ASN A 460 1.97 11.41 3.21
CA ASN A 460 2.70 10.16 3.43
C ASN A 460 2.98 9.35 2.15
N GLU A 461 2.98 9.99 0.98
CA GLU A 461 3.15 9.33 -0.32
C GLU A 461 4.46 8.54 -0.40
N PHE A 462 5.57 9.14 0.00
CA PHE A 462 6.88 8.49 -0.05
C PHE A 462 6.99 7.28 0.90
N PRO A 463 6.64 7.36 2.19
CA PRO A 463 6.66 6.18 3.06
C PRO A 463 5.62 5.13 2.69
N VAL A 464 4.46 5.48 2.12
CA VAL A 464 3.47 4.52 1.61
C VAL A 464 4.02 3.73 0.44
N ASP A 465 4.63 4.41 -0.53
CA ASP A 465 5.28 3.78 -1.69
C ASP A 465 6.36 2.79 -1.22
N PHE A 466 7.23 3.22 -0.32
CA PHE A 466 8.28 2.40 0.26
C PHE A 466 7.75 1.17 1.01
N PHE A 467 6.77 1.36 1.89
CA PHE A 467 6.18 0.29 2.70
C PHE A 467 5.56 -0.81 1.83
N LEU A 468 4.77 -0.43 0.83
CA LEU A 468 4.10 -1.37 -0.06
C LEU A 468 5.08 -2.10 -0.98
N ASN A 469 6.15 -1.43 -1.41
CA ASN A 469 7.24 -2.05 -2.16
C ASN A 469 7.97 -3.10 -1.32
N MET A 470 8.31 -2.76 -0.06
CA MET A 470 8.85 -3.73 0.90
C MET A 470 7.91 -4.90 1.16
N ALA A 471 6.61 -4.66 1.30
CA ALA A 471 5.63 -5.72 1.53
C ALA A 471 5.51 -6.69 0.34
N TRP A 472 5.76 -6.19 -0.89
CA TRP A 472 5.83 -7.05 -2.07
C TRP A 472 7.07 -7.94 -2.06
N ASN A 473 8.25 -7.35 -1.88
CA ASN A 473 9.53 -8.08 -1.88
C ASN A 473 10.53 -7.49 -0.87
N PRO A 474 10.50 -7.90 0.40
CA PRO A 474 11.41 -7.38 1.42
C PRO A 474 12.89 -7.65 1.12
N GLY A 475 13.20 -8.67 0.33
CA GLY A 475 14.58 -9.03 -0.02
C GLY A 475 15.20 -8.16 -1.11
N HIS A 476 14.41 -7.34 -1.81
CA HIS A 476 14.92 -6.46 -2.86
C HIS A 476 15.60 -5.21 -2.31
N LEU A 477 15.15 -4.72 -1.16
CA LEU A 477 15.68 -3.53 -0.51
C LEU A 477 16.70 -3.93 0.57
N THR A 478 17.86 -3.29 0.51
CA THR A 478 18.99 -3.51 1.43
C THR A 478 19.47 -2.15 1.95
N ALA A 479 20.25 -2.13 3.02
CA ALA A 479 20.84 -0.89 3.54
C ALA A 479 21.63 -0.11 2.46
N ASP A 480 22.20 -0.80 1.48
CA ASP A 480 23.08 -0.21 0.48
C ASP A 480 22.31 0.45 -0.68
N ASN A 481 21.04 0.04 -0.95
CA ASN A 481 20.27 0.55 -2.10
C ASN A 481 19.09 1.47 -1.74
N LEU A 482 18.93 1.87 -0.48
CA LEU A 482 17.85 2.77 -0.06
C LEU A 482 17.94 4.16 -0.72
N GLN A 483 19.17 4.64 -0.97
CA GLN A 483 19.37 5.90 -1.68
C GLN A 483 18.95 5.78 -3.15
N GLU A 484 19.23 4.65 -3.79
CA GLU A 484 18.79 4.37 -5.17
C GLU A 484 17.27 4.29 -5.24
N TYR A 485 16.63 3.68 -4.23
CA TYR A 485 15.17 3.66 -4.12
C TYR A 485 14.58 5.07 -4.08
N THR A 486 15.12 5.96 -3.20
CA THR A 486 14.66 7.35 -3.13
C THR A 486 14.85 8.08 -4.46
N CYS A 487 15.99 7.85 -5.12
CA CYS A 487 16.25 8.42 -6.44
C CYS A 487 15.26 7.91 -7.50
N SER A 488 14.94 6.61 -7.50
CA SER A 488 13.95 6.01 -8.40
C SER A 488 12.54 6.54 -8.16
N PHE A 489 12.14 6.72 -6.90
CA PHE A 489 10.88 7.37 -6.54
C PHE A 489 10.82 8.79 -7.09
N CYS A 490 11.86 9.61 -6.84
CA CYS A 490 11.92 10.98 -7.34
C CYS A 490 11.99 11.05 -8.88
N LYS A 491 12.68 10.11 -9.53
CA LYS A 491 12.72 10.00 -10.99
C LYS A 491 11.33 9.80 -11.59
N GLN A 492 10.52 8.98 -10.94
CA GLN A 492 9.16 8.69 -11.37
C GLN A 492 8.24 9.92 -11.28
N GLN A 493 8.51 10.84 -10.32
CA GLN A 493 7.72 12.05 -10.12
C GLN A 493 8.26 13.24 -10.94
N PHE A 494 9.59 13.37 -11.09
CA PHE A 494 10.23 14.59 -11.63
C PHE A 494 11.08 14.35 -12.88
N GLY A 495 11.28 13.10 -13.31
CA GLY A 495 12.16 12.74 -14.41
C GLY A 495 13.66 12.74 -14.03
N ASP A 496 14.49 12.23 -14.96
CA ASP A 496 15.93 12.00 -14.72
C ASP A 496 16.70 13.26 -14.31
N ASN A 497 16.37 14.40 -14.90
CA ASN A 497 17.12 15.66 -14.72
C ASN A 497 17.02 16.21 -13.28
N TYR A 498 15.97 15.88 -12.55
CA TYR A 498 15.69 16.45 -11.22
C TYR A 498 15.76 15.43 -10.09
N ALA A 499 15.78 14.13 -10.42
CA ALA A 499 15.65 13.03 -9.47
C ALA A 499 16.70 13.03 -8.37
N VAL A 500 17.98 13.19 -8.72
CA VAL A 500 19.11 13.05 -7.78
C VAL A 500 19.07 14.13 -6.70
N GLU A 501 18.87 15.40 -7.08
CA GLU A 501 18.82 16.51 -6.13
C GLU A 501 17.52 16.46 -5.31
N ALA A 502 16.37 16.13 -5.92
CA ALA A 502 15.12 15.95 -5.22
C ALA A 502 15.23 14.84 -4.17
N ALA A 503 15.83 13.71 -4.51
CA ALA A 503 16.07 12.60 -3.58
C ALA A 503 17.00 12.99 -2.42
N ARG A 504 18.05 13.77 -2.71
CA ARG A 504 18.96 14.28 -1.68
C ARG A 504 18.21 15.19 -0.68
N ILE A 505 17.40 16.10 -1.20
CA ILE A 505 16.62 17.04 -0.37
C ILE A 505 15.59 16.27 0.46
N LEU A 506 14.84 15.35 -0.15
CA LEU A 506 13.84 14.53 0.53
C LEU A 506 14.45 13.70 1.67
N ASN A 507 15.57 13.04 1.43
CA ASN A 507 16.27 12.27 2.48
C ASN A 507 16.79 13.17 3.62
N LEU A 508 17.37 14.33 3.30
CA LEU A 508 17.81 15.27 4.33
C LEU A 508 16.63 15.85 5.12
N TYR A 509 15.54 16.18 4.45
CA TYR A 509 14.32 16.62 5.07
C TYR A 509 13.81 15.58 6.08
N CYS A 510 13.63 14.32 5.67
CA CYS A 510 13.18 13.24 6.56
C CYS A 510 14.14 13.04 7.74
N LYS A 511 15.47 13.08 7.49
CA LYS A 511 16.49 12.97 8.54
C LYS A 511 16.40 14.09 9.55
N TYR A 512 16.22 15.33 9.11
CA TYR A 512 16.16 16.48 10.01
C TYR A 512 14.83 16.54 10.76
N ALA A 513 13.73 16.23 10.08
CA ALA A 513 12.39 16.19 10.66
C ALA A 513 12.27 15.14 11.77
N ALA A 514 12.89 13.98 11.61
CA ALA A 514 12.85 12.89 12.59
C ALA A 514 13.65 13.17 13.89
N ARG A 515 14.44 14.25 13.98
CA ARG A 515 15.11 14.65 15.25
C ARG A 515 14.09 15.02 16.31
N VAL A 516 13.11 15.82 15.93
CA VAL A 516 11.97 16.22 16.75
C VAL A 516 10.84 16.69 15.83
N THR A 517 9.63 16.27 16.12
CA THR A 517 8.44 16.69 15.38
C THR A 517 8.12 18.16 15.66
N ALA A 518 7.46 18.83 14.72
CA ALA A 518 7.15 20.26 14.87
C ALA A 518 6.32 20.55 16.14
N GLU A 519 5.37 19.67 16.46
CA GLU A 519 4.48 19.79 17.62
C GLU A 519 5.16 19.56 18.96
N MET A 520 6.29 18.83 18.96
CA MET A 520 7.06 18.54 20.17
C MET A 520 8.21 19.53 20.39
N LEU A 521 8.38 20.49 19.47
CA LEU A 521 9.43 21.47 19.54
C LEU A 521 9.12 22.53 20.62
N ASP A 522 9.97 22.62 21.64
CA ASP A 522 9.83 23.55 22.74
C ASP A 522 11.15 24.30 23.07
N SER A 523 11.12 25.11 24.11
CA SER A 523 12.28 25.90 24.56
C SER A 523 13.47 25.08 25.11
N GLN A 524 13.27 23.80 25.36
CA GLN A 524 14.26 22.88 25.92
C GLN A 524 14.79 21.85 24.94
N THR A 525 14.17 21.77 23.77
CA THR A 525 14.51 20.78 22.73
C THR A 525 15.95 20.91 22.25
N TYR A 526 16.42 22.14 22.05
CA TYR A 526 17.78 22.46 21.64
C TYR A 526 18.39 23.54 22.55
N ASN A 527 19.68 23.42 22.85
CA ASN A 527 20.35 24.35 23.72
C ASN A 527 20.59 25.70 23.02
N LEU A 528 19.98 26.76 23.57
CA LEU A 528 20.08 28.10 23.00
C LEU A 528 21.48 28.74 23.29
N SER A 529 22.03 28.55 24.49
CA SER A 529 23.30 29.19 24.91
C SER A 529 24.53 28.61 24.23
N SER A 530 24.49 27.32 23.83
CA SER A 530 25.57 26.72 23.04
C SER A 530 25.49 27.05 21.54
N GLY A 531 24.39 27.66 21.08
CA GLY A 531 24.13 27.92 19.67
C GLY A 531 23.56 26.72 18.91
N GLU A 532 23.22 25.61 19.57
CA GLU A 532 22.69 24.41 18.94
C GLU A 532 21.38 24.70 18.20
N PHE A 533 20.45 25.43 18.84
CA PHE A 533 19.17 25.75 18.21
C PHE A 533 19.37 26.56 16.93
N LYS A 534 20.28 27.53 16.96
CA LYS A 534 20.62 28.31 15.76
C LYS A 534 21.21 27.42 14.67
N ALA A 535 22.14 26.53 15.01
CA ALA A 535 22.76 25.63 14.05
C ALA A 535 21.74 24.72 13.34
N VAL A 536 20.79 24.13 14.10
CA VAL A 536 19.70 23.32 13.54
C VAL A 536 18.79 24.17 12.65
N THR A 537 18.47 25.40 13.04
CA THR A 537 17.65 26.31 12.22
C THR A 537 18.36 26.66 10.91
N ASP A 538 19.67 26.93 10.96
CA ASP A 538 20.51 27.23 9.79
C ASP A 538 20.59 26.04 8.81
N GLU A 539 20.59 24.79 9.32
CA GLU A 539 20.52 23.58 8.47
C GLU A 539 19.21 23.55 7.65
N PHE A 540 18.07 23.87 8.27
CA PHE A 540 16.79 23.94 7.55
C PHE A 540 16.74 25.10 6.56
N LEU A 541 17.31 26.26 6.91
CA LEU A 541 17.44 27.39 6.00
C LEU A 541 18.26 27.01 4.76
N ALA A 542 19.39 26.33 4.97
CA ALA A 542 20.23 25.86 3.86
C ALA A 542 19.49 24.84 2.99
N LEU A 543 18.73 23.92 3.59
CA LEU A 543 17.95 22.93 2.86
C LEU A 543 16.83 23.60 2.05
N GLU A 544 16.11 24.57 2.62
CA GLU A 544 15.09 25.36 1.91
C GLU A 544 15.70 26.09 0.71
N ALA A 545 16.87 26.71 0.87
CA ALA A 545 17.55 27.37 -0.24
C ALA A 545 17.91 26.40 -1.38
N HIS A 546 18.23 25.15 -1.07
CA HIS A 546 18.42 24.09 -2.09
C HIS A 546 17.10 23.71 -2.76
N ALA A 547 16.05 23.44 -1.98
CA ALA A 547 14.74 23.12 -2.50
C ALA A 547 14.18 24.23 -3.40
N TYR A 548 14.29 25.49 -2.96
CA TYR A 548 13.82 26.64 -3.72
C TYR A 548 14.60 26.83 -5.04
N ARG A 549 15.94 26.67 -5.01
CA ARG A 549 16.74 26.75 -6.25
C ARG A 549 16.30 25.70 -7.27
N GLN A 550 16.10 24.45 -6.84
CA GLN A 550 15.62 23.40 -7.74
C GLN A 550 14.22 23.73 -8.25
N PHE A 551 13.30 24.15 -7.38
CA PHE A 551 11.94 24.57 -7.74
C PHE A 551 11.93 25.60 -8.88
N MET A 552 12.84 26.59 -8.83
CA MET A 552 12.94 27.65 -9.86
C MET A 552 13.41 27.12 -11.22
N THR A 553 14.01 25.94 -11.28
CA THR A 553 14.46 25.31 -12.53
C THR A 553 13.47 24.33 -13.13
N LEU A 554 12.43 23.96 -12.36
CA LEU A 554 11.42 23.00 -12.79
C LEU A 554 10.51 23.57 -13.88
N PRO A 555 10.09 22.73 -14.86
CA PRO A 555 8.95 23.03 -15.72
C PRO A 555 7.69 23.32 -14.89
N GLU A 556 6.80 24.14 -15.43
CA GLU A 556 5.60 24.56 -14.69
C GLU A 556 4.73 23.37 -14.27
N GLU A 557 4.61 22.36 -15.13
CA GLU A 557 3.83 21.16 -14.91
C GLU A 557 4.32 20.27 -13.75
N LEU A 558 5.57 20.41 -13.30
CA LEU A 558 6.15 19.68 -12.17
C LEU A 558 6.11 20.44 -10.85
N LYS A 559 5.78 21.73 -10.88
CA LYS A 559 5.89 22.61 -9.72
C LYS A 559 4.92 22.26 -8.60
N ASP A 560 3.70 21.85 -8.92
CA ASP A 560 2.72 21.50 -7.89
C ASP A 560 3.12 20.21 -7.18
N THR A 561 3.49 19.17 -7.91
CA THR A 561 4.07 17.93 -7.35
C THR A 561 5.27 18.23 -6.43
N TYR A 562 6.17 19.11 -6.87
CA TYR A 562 7.37 19.45 -6.10
C TYR A 562 7.05 20.28 -4.85
N LYS A 563 6.10 21.21 -4.93
CA LYS A 563 5.64 21.97 -3.76
C LYS A 563 5.10 21.04 -2.69
N GLU A 564 4.22 20.12 -3.07
CA GLU A 564 3.60 19.19 -2.13
C GLU A 564 4.62 18.27 -1.46
N LEU A 565 5.46 17.62 -2.26
CA LEU A 565 6.34 16.56 -1.77
C LEU A 565 7.61 17.09 -1.08
N ILE A 566 8.12 18.25 -1.50
CA ILE A 566 9.44 18.72 -1.09
C ILE A 566 9.43 20.14 -0.53
N LEU A 567 8.96 21.14 -1.31
CA LEU A 567 9.18 22.53 -0.94
C LEU A 567 8.37 22.94 0.30
N PHE A 568 7.08 22.66 0.31
CA PHE A 568 6.19 23.00 1.43
C PHE A 568 6.64 22.36 2.76
N PRO A 569 6.95 21.04 2.82
CA PRO A 569 7.39 20.43 4.06
C PRO A 569 8.70 21.04 4.61
N VAL A 570 9.67 21.30 3.72
CA VAL A 570 10.94 21.93 4.11
C VAL A 570 10.72 23.34 4.65
N GLN A 571 9.90 24.15 3.96
CA GLN A 571 9.57 25.52 4.36
C GLN A 571 8.86 25.56 5.71
N LEU A 572 7.88 24.69 5.91
CA LEU A 572 7.11 24.66 7.16
C LEU A 572 8.01 24.36 8.37
N LEU A 573 8.93 23.38 8.24
CA LEU A 573 9.86 23.04 9.32
C LEU A 573 10.89 24.13 9.58
N HIS A 574 11.35 24.85 8.56
CA HIS A 574 12.24 26.01 8.72
C HIS A 574 11.51 27.15 9.44
N ILE A 575 10.32 27.52 8.99
CA ILE A 575 9.53 28.63 9.56
C ILE A 575 9.21 28.38 11.03
N THR A 576 8.75 27.19 11.40
CA THR A 576 8.40 26.85 12.78
C THR A 576 9.61 26.99 13.72
N ARG A 577 10.79 26.53 13.31
CA ARG A 577 12.03 26.66 14.10
C ARG A 577 12.51 28.09 14.18
N THR A 578 12.42 28.84 13.10
CA THR A 578 12.80 30.25 13.05
C THR A 578 11.94 31.09 13.99
N ILE A 579 10.61 30.91 13.95
CA ILE A 579 9.69 31.65 14.85
C ILE A 579 10.01 31.34 16.32
N LEU A 580 10.17 30.04 16.67
CA LEU A 580 10.48 29.67 18.04
C LEU A 580 11.86 30.23 18.49
N LEU A 581 12.89 30.17 17.66
CA LEU A 581 14.20 30.72 17.93
C LEU A 581 14.12 32.24 18.23
N PHE A 582 13.38 33.02 17.42
CA PHE A 582 13.18 34.44 17.66
C PHE A 582 12.45 34.74 18.96
N ILE A 583 11.41 33.96 19.28
CA ILE A 583 10.68 34.08 20.55
C ILE A 583 11.62 33.83 21.72
N LEU A 584 12.44 32.78 21.69
CA LEU A 584 13.35 32.42 22.77
C LEU A 584 14.47 33.45 22.95
N ILE A 585 15.02 34.01 21.88
CA ILE A 585 15.99 35.09 21.94
C ILE A 585 15.35 36.34 22.53
N GLY A 586 14.15 36.70 22.09
CA GLY A 586 13.43 37.87 22.60
C GLY A 586 13.02 37.77 24.08
N LEU A 587 12.75 36.56 24.58
CA LEU A 587 12.44 36.33 26.00
C LEU A 587 13.69 36.36 26.92
N ASN A 588 14.88 36.18 26.34
CA ASN A 588 16.17 36.25 27.08
C ASN A 588 16.84 37.63 27.01
N LEU A 589 16.21 38.62 26.32
CA LEU A 589 16.61 40.02 26.31
C LEU A 589 15.73 40.82 27.25
#